data_20f2dc018ff4fa5336e15b38565b8f1e
#
_entry.id   20f2dc018ff4fa5336e15b38565b8f1e
#
_cell.length_a   1.000
_cell.length_b   1.000
_cell.length_c   1.000
_cell.angle_alpha   90.00
_cell.angle_beta   90.00
_cell.angle_gamma   90.00
#
_symmetry.space_group_name_H-M   'P 1'
#
loop_
_entity.id
_entity.type
_entity.pdbx_description
1 polymer ?
#
loop_
_entity_poly.entity_id
_entity_poly.type
_entity_poly.pdbx_seq_one_letter_code
_entity_poly.pdbx_strand_id
1 'polypeptide(L)'
;MKYLFLLPLAGILLSGCAWWRNPNDPARNKQYVVVVNSMTWPNATSGKLDGTRTAWQLHELNNNEEIFPLAQVKHCPDALPCAWGVLLSSRNVTRFSYEPGGVTLDMSMKVDVHRRQQDRRRNFHTSIAVPADVPAISYQRVLQESVSLPYGKVYRVDMDYGITYQICAQRVDSAGRAVDKCDIPYI
;
A
#
# COMPACT_ATOMS: atom_id res chain seq x y z
N MET A 1 34.00 48.87 -49.90
CA MET A 1 32.82 48.01 -49.94
C MET A 1 33.21 46.63 -49.38
N LYS A 2 32.86 46.38 -48.10
CA LYS A 2 33.08 45.06 -47.47
C LYS A 2 31.75 44.67 -46.83
N TYR A 3 31.02 43.75 -47.42
CA TYR A 3 29.81 43.17 -46.85
C TYR A 3 30.20 42.04 -45.91
N LEU A 4 29.93 42.21 -44.64
CA LEU A 4 30.08 41.20 -43.62
C LEU A 4 28.80 40.33 -43.62
N PHE A 5 28.95 39.07 -43.93
CA PHE A 5 27.87 38.07 -43.81
C PHE A 5 27.72 37.67 -42.36
N LEU A 6 26.65 38.10 -41.72
CA LEU A 6 26.18 37.59 -40.44
C LEU A 6 25.27 36.39 -40.72
N LEU A 7 25.75 35.18 -40.46
CA LEU A 7 24.96 33.97 -40.45
C LEU A 7 24.16 33.92 -39.12
N PRO A 8 22.88 33.64 -39.12
CA PRO A 8 22.10 33.48 -37.91
C PRO A 8 22.36 32.10 -37.29
N LEU A 9 22.94 32.10 -36.11
CA LEU A 9 23.04 30.95 -35.21
C LEU A 9 21.71 30.81 -34.44
N ALA A 10 20.66 30.33 -35.11
CA ALA A 10 19.36 30.09 -34.48
C ALA A 10 18.86 28.69 -34.88
N GLY A 11 19.18 27.68 -34.11
CA GLY A 11 18.69 26.36 -34.45
C GLY A 11 19.16 25.19 -33.60
N ILE A 12 19.39 25.33 -32.29
CA ILE A 12 19.62 24.16 -31.42
C ILE A 12 19.06 24.47 -30.01
N LEU A 13 17.76 24.50 -29.84
CA LEU A 13 17.13 24.51 -28.51
C LEU A 13 15.75 23.80 -28.48
N LEU A 14 15.51 22.76 -29.29
CA LEU A 14 14.23 22.04 -29.26
C LEU A 14 14.36 20.51 -29.12
N SER A 15 15.40 20.00 -28.52
CA SER A 15 15.52 18.53 -28.29
C SER A 15 15.69 18.13 -26.82
N GLY A 16 15.29 18.98 -25.85
CA GLY A 16 15.60 18.80 -24.42
C GLY A 16 14.58 18.04 -23.56
N CYS A 17 13.37 17.74 -24.03
CA CYS A 17 12.32 17.25 -23.11
C CYS A 17 11.98 15.75 -23.20
N ALA A 18 12.60 15.00 -24.09
CA ALA A 18 12.23 13.58 -24.28
C ALA A 18 13.09 12.58 -23.48
N TRP A 19 14.13 13.03 -22.80
CA TRP A 19 15.15 12.14 -22.22
C TRP A 19 14.97 11.77 -20.76
N TRP A 20 13.98 12.32 -20.05
CA TRP A 20 13.82 12.14 -18.60
C TRP A 20 12.73 11.13 -18.18
N ARG A 21 12.08 10.45 -19.12
CA ARG A 21 11.15 9.39 -18.74
C ARG A 21 11.93 8.14 -18.36
N ASN A 22 11.67 7.64 -17.14
CA ASN A 22 12.24 6.40 -16.64
C ASN A 22 12.06 5.28 -17.70
N PRO A 23 13.14 4.60 -18.16
CA PRO A 23 13.04 3.54 -19.14
C PRO A 23 12.17 2.37 -18.67
N ASN A 24 12.00 2.22 -17.38
CA ASN A 24 11.21 1.16 -16.75
C ASN A 24 9.74 1.53 -16.55
N ASP A 25 9.31 2.76 -16.96
CA ASP A 25 7.92 3.18 -16.87
C ASP A 25 7.01 2.31 -17.78
N PRO A 26 6.08 1.52 -17.21
CA PRO A 26 5.18 0.66 -17.96
C PRO A 26 4.30 1.38 -18.97
N ALA A 27 4.07 2.69 -18.79
CA ALA A 27 3.29 3.50 -19.72
C ALA A 27 3.88 3.52 -21.15
N ARG A 28 5.18 3.24 -21.31
CA ARG A 28 5.83 3.06 -22.62
C ARG A 28 5.22 1.90 -23.42
N ASN A 29 4.73 0.87 -22.74
CA ASN A 29 4.10 -0.31 -23.32
C ASN A 29 2.55 -0.25 -23.22
N LYS A 30 1.98 0.95 -23.03
CA LYS A 30 0.53 1.13 -22.80
C LYS A 30 0.02 0.29 -21.61
N GLN A 31 0.82 0.17 -20.58
CA GLN A 31 0.52 -0.52 -19.34
C GLN A 31 0.51 0.49 -18.18
N TYR A 32 -0.16 0.15 -17.10
CA TYR A 32 -0.08 0.88 -15.85
C TYR A 32 0.13 -0.10 -14.69
N VAL A 33 0.60 0.40 -13.57
CA VAL A 33 0.84 -0.43 -12.37
C VAL A 33 -0.32 -0.26 -11.41
N VAL A 34 -0.83 -1.39 -10.94
CA VAL A 34 -1.78 -1.49 -9.83
C VAL A 34 -1.06 -2.12 -8.65
N VAL A 35 -1.17 -1.50 -7.51
CA VAL A 35 -0.73 -2.05 -6.22
C VAL A 35 -1.93 -2.66 -5.53
N VAL A 36 -1.84 -3.95 -5.28
CA VAL A 36 -2.83 -4.72 -4.52
C VAL A 36 -2.29 -4.90 -3.12
N ASN A 37 -3.08 -4.60 -2.12
CA ASN A 37 -2.71 -4.86 -0.74
C ASN A 37 -3.86 -5.48 0.04
N SER A 38 -3.53 -6.23 1.08
CA SER A 38 -4.50 -6.80 2.00
C SER A 38 -3.97 -6.76 3.43
N MET A 39 -4.89 -6.64 4.36
CA MET A 39 -4.63 -6.87 5.77
C MET A 39 -5.58 -7.94 6.28
N THR A 40 -5.05 -8.88 7.04
CA THR A 40 -5.81 -10.00 7.61
C THR A 40 -5.57 -10.09 9.10
N TRP A 41 -6.56 -10.57 9.83
CA TRP A 41 -6.54 -10.72 11.28
C TRP A 41 -7.47 -11.86 11.74
N PRO A 42 -7.22 -12.48 12.90
CA PRO A 42 -8.19 -13.39 13.52
C PRO A 42 -9.40 -12.59 14.02
N ASN A 43 -10.57 -12.88 13.47
CA ASN A 43 -11.82 -12.19 13.84
C ASN A 43 -12.26 -12.58 15.25
N ALA A 44 -12.62 -11.58 16.05
CA ALA A 44 -12.98 -11.75 17.45
C ALA A 44 -14.26 -12.58 17.63
N THR A 45 -15.22 -12.45 16.74
CA THR A 45 -16.52 -13.14 16.84
C THR A 45 -16.47 -14.58 16.31
N SER A 46 -15.92 -14.76 15.08
CA SER A 46 -15.90 -16.06 14.41
C SER A 46 -14.70 -16.92 14.77
N GLY A 47 -13.62 -16.32 15.25
CA GLY A 47 -12.32 -16.98 15.42
C GLY A 47 -11.62 -17.37 14.12
N LYS A 48 -12.23 -17.08 12.97
CA LYS A 48 -11.68 -17.33 11.66
C LYS A 48 -10.83 -16.15 11.19
N LEU A 49 -10.05 -16.38 10.16
CA LEU A 49 -9.34 -15.30 9.49
C LEU A 49 -10.35 -14.40 8.77
N ASP A 50 -10.20 -13.09 8.97
CA ASP A 50 -10.97 -12.05 8.31
C ASP A 50 -9.99 -11.03 7.72
N GLY A 51 -10.44 -10.12 6.88
CA GLY A 51 -9.53 -9.17 6.28
C GLY A 51 -10.16 -8.15 5.35
N THR A 52 -9.30 -7.31 4.84
CA THR A 52 -9.64 -6.34 3.79
C THR A 52 -8.62 -6.40 2.67
N ARG A 53 -9.05 -6.15 1.45
CA ARG A 53 -8.22 -6.10 0.25
C ARG A 53 -8.59 -4.88 -0.57
N THR A 54 -7.59 -4.14 -0.98
CA THR A 54 -7.75 -2.98 -1.85
C THR A 54 -6.79 -3.03 -3.02
N ALA A 55 -7.10 -2.29 -4.08
CA ALA A 55 -6.26 -2.16 -5.26
C ALA A 55 -6.31 -0.71 -5.76
N TRP A 56 -5.15 -0.11 -5.97
CA TRP A 56 -5.00 1.27 -6.37
C TRP A 56 -4.02 1.39 -7.55
N GLN A 57 -4.27 2.30 -8.44
CA GLN A 57 -3.23 2.66 -9.41
C GLN A 57 -2.06 3.32 -8.67
N LEU A 58 -0.83 2.98 -9.05
CA LEU A 58 0.36 3.39 -8.30
C LEU A 58 0.48 4.90 -8.13
N HIS A 59 0.11 5.69 -9.15
CA HIS A 59 0.16 7.15 -9.07
C HIS A 59 -0.86 7.75 -8.08
N GLU A 60 -1.95 7.04 -7.77
CA GLU A 60 -2.97 7.47 -6.79
C GLU A 60 -2.50 7.25 -5.35
N LEU A 61 -1.50 6.39 -5.14
CA LEU A 61 -0.97 6.09 -3.82
C LEU A 61 0.00 7.15 -3.28
N ASN A 62 0.58 7.96 -4.18
CA ASN A 62 1.60 8.91 -3.80
C ASN A 62 1.05 9.98 -2.85
N ASN A 63 1.63 10.07 -1.64
CA ASN A 63 1.18 10.95 -0.56
C ASN A 63 -0.29 10.78 -0.15
N ASN A 64 -0.86 9.59 -0.38
CA ASN A 64 -2.22 9.28 0.01
C ASN A 64 -2.23 8.25 1.15
N GLU A 65 -2.74 8.67 2.30
CA GLU A 65 -2.94 7.78 3.44
C GLU A 65 -4.22 6.94 3.23
N GLU A 66 -4.05 5.63 3.22
CA GLU A 66 -5.15 4.67 3.28
C GLU A 66 -5.37 4.25 4.72
N ILE A 67 -6.57 4.48 5.24
CA ILE A 67 -7.01 4.00 6.54
C ILE A 67 -7.90 2.79 6.31
N PHE A 68 -7.52 1.66 6.89
CA PHE A 68 -8.32 0.43 6.82
C PHE A 68 -9.52 0.49 7.77
N PRO A 69 -10.62 -0.22 7.47
CA PRO A 69 -11.77 -0.29 8.38
C PRO A 69 -11.39 -0.78 9.76
N LEU A 70 -12.04 -0.26 10.81
CA LEU A 70 -11.89 -0.79 12.16
C LEU A 70 -12.33 -2.26 12.21
N ALA A 71 -11.54 -3.08 12.90
CA ALA A 71 -11.81 -4.50 13.04
C ALA A 71 -11.62 -4.98 14.47
N GLN A 72 -12.38 -5.97 14.88
CA GLN A 72 -12.18 -6.65 16.16
C GLN A 72 -11.26 -7.85 15.98
N VAL A 73 -10.18 -7.89 16.73
CA VAL A 73 -9.16 -8.93 16.71
C VAL A 73 -9.27 -9.76 17.99
N LYS A 74 -9.13 -11.07 17.87
CA LYS A 74 -9.07 -12.01 18.99
C LYS A 74 -7.79 -12.81 18.95
N HIS A 75 -7.17 -12.96 20.09
CA HIS A 75 -6.01 -13.81 20.28
C HIS A 75 -6.22 -14.71 21.50
N CYS A 76 -6.10 -16.01 21.29
CA CYS A 76 -6.28 -17.04 22.30
C CYS A 76 -4.97 -17.83 22.43
N PRO A 77 -4.07 -17.51 23.35
CA PRO A 77 -2.92 -18.35 23.67
C PRO A 77 -3.38 -19.62 24.38
N ASP A 78 -2.68 -20.74 24.16
CA ASP A 78 -3.09 -22.09 24.59
C ASP A 78 -3.38 -22.23 26.10
N ALA A 79 -2.74 -21.42 26.94
CA ALA A 79 -2.82 -21.54 28.41
C ALA A 79 -3.47 -20.34 29.11
N LEU A 80 -3.96 -19.35 28.40
CA LEU A 80 -4.50 -18.10 28.96
C LEU A 80 -5.88 -17.77 28.38
N PRO A 81 -6.69 -16.96 29.06
CA PRO A 81 -7.94 -16.48 28.49
C PRO A 81 -7.69 -15.68 27.22
N CYS A 82 -8.61 -15.78 26.26
CA CYS A 82 -8.54 -15.00 25.04
C CYS A 82 -8.54 -13.51 25.33
N ALA A 83 -7.67 -12.77 24.68
CA ALA A 83 -7.64 -11.32 24.69
C ALA A 83 -8.24 -10.75 23.40
N TRP A 84 -8.92 -9.60 23.50
CA TRP A 84 -9.55 -8.94 22.38
C TRP A 84 -9.05 -7.53 22.21
N GLY A 85 -9.09 -7.02 20.99
CA GLY A 85 -8.74 -5.63 20.70
C GLY A 85 -9.46 -5.10 19.48
N VAL A 86 -9.43 -3.79 19.33
CA VAL A 86 -9.89 -3.10 18.11
C VAL A 86 -8.66 -2.65 17.34
N LEU A 87 -8.53 -3.16 16.14
CA LEU A 87 -7.48 -2.82 15.18
C LEU A 87 -7.85 -1.54 14.45
N LEU A 88 -6.95 -0.57 14.49
CA LEU A 88 -6.90 0.58 13.61
C LEU A 88 -5.56 0.54 12.88
N SER A 89 -5.60 0.60 11.57
CA SER A 89 -4.38 0.60 10.78
C SER A 89 -4.46 1.56 9.62
N SER A 90 -3.31 2.10 9.25
CA SER A 90 -3.16 2.96 8.08
C SER A 90 -1.85 2.68 7.36
N ARG A 91 -1.83 2.99 6.08
CA ARG A 91 -0.66 2.94 5.20
C ARG A 91 -0.54 4.22 4.42
N ASN A 92 0.68 4.74 4.30
CA ASN A 92 1.01 5.86 3.45
C ASN A 92 2.19 5.48 2.54
N VAL A 93 2.09 5.77 1.23
CA VAL A 93 3.21 5.68 0.28
C VAL A 93 3.65 7.11 0.00
N THR A 94 4.88 7.44 0.38
CA THR A 94 5.42 8.80 0.25
C THR A 94 6.19 8.99 -1.06
N ARG A 95 6.69 7.92 -1.63
CA ARG A 95 7.45 7.93 -2.88
C ARG A 95 7.38 6.58 -3.55
N PHE A 96 7.51 6.58 -4.88
CA PHE A 96 7.74 5.35 -5.64
C PHE A 96 8.71 5.59 -6.81
N SER A 97 9.34 4.52 -7.27
CA SER A 97 10.14 4.48 -8.49
C SER A 97 9.89 3.20 -9.29
N TYR A 98 9.94 3.32 -10.61
CA TYR A 98 9.91 2.14 -11.49
C TYR A 98 11.31 1.56 -11.62
N GLU A 99 11.41 0.23 -11.43
CA GLU A 99 12.64 -0.54 -11.53
C GLU A 99 12.54 -1.58 -12.66
N PRO A 100 13.66 -2.15 -13.12
CA PRO A 100 13.61 -3.28 -14.02
C PRO A 100 12.83 -4.44 -13.42
N GLY A 101 11.63 -4.73 -13.96
CA GLY A 101 10.80 -5.84 -13.49
C GLY A 101 10.00 -5.60 -12.21
N GLY A 102 9.89 -4.36 -11.73
CA GLY A 102 9.16 -4.05 -10.50
C GLY A 102 8.98 -2.58 -10.20
N VAL A 103 8.65 -2.29 -8.95
CA VAL A 103 8.62 -0.95 -8.37
C VAL A 103 9.25 -0.96 -6.99
N THR A 104 9.83 0.16 -6.58
CA THR A 104 10.25 0.40 -5.20
C THR A 104 9.29 1.43 -4.59
N LEU A 105 8.79 1.15 -3.38
CA LEU A 105 7.90 2.01 -2.63
C LEU A 105 8.56 2.42 -1.32
N ASP A 106 8.63 3.73 -1.05
CA ASP A 106 8.89 4.24 0.29
C ASP A 106 7.55 4.34 1.01
N MET A 107 7.34 3.50 2.01
CA MET A 107 6.06 3.40 2.69
C MET A 107 6.20 3.45 4.20
N SER A 108 5.18 3.99 4.84
CA SER A 108 4.94 3.84 6.27
C SER A 108 3.62 3.14 6.52
N MET A 109 3.61 2.31 7.54
CA MET A 109 2.42 1.61 7.99
C MET A 109 2.31 1.74 9.50
N LYS A 110 1.14 2.06 9.99
CA LYS A 110 0.82 2.13 11.40
C LYS A 110 -0.26 1.12 11.73
N VAL A 111 -0.03 0.35 12.80
CA VAL A 111 -0.97 -0.64 13.33
C VAL A 111 -1.13 -0.40 14.81
N ASP A 112 -2.35 -0.10 15.24
CA ASP A 112 -2.73 0.10 16.63
C ASP A 112 -3.83 -0.88 17.01
N VAL A 113 -3.66 -1.62 18.09
CA VAL A 113 -4.72 -2.49 18.67
C VAL A 113 -4.92 -2.10 20.11
N HIS A 114 -6.11 -1.63 20.44
CA HIS A 114 -6.48 -1.20 21.80
C HIS A 114 -7.91 -1.63 22.14
N ARG A 115 -8.29 -1.48 23.43
CA ARG A 115 -9.65 -1.76 23.90
C ARG A 115 -10.72 -0.97 23.16
N ARG A 116 -10.39 0.28 22.76
CA ARG A 116 -11.29 1.18 22.05
C ARG A 116 -10.54 1.93 20.97
N GLN A 117 -11.12 2.01 19.79
CA GLN A 117 -10.61 2.81 18.68
C GLN A 117 -11.71 3.64 18.05
N GLN A 118 -11.31 4.75 17.43
CA GLN A 118 -12.19 5.64 16.71
C GLN A 118 -11.59 5.93 15.33
N ASP A 119 -12.39 5.72 14.29
CA ASP A 119 -12.10 6.19 12.95
C ASP A 119 -12.82 7.53 12.73
N ARG A 120 -12.04 8.57 12.44
CA ARG A 120 -12.53 9.95 12.21
C ARG A 120 -12.31 10.39 10.76
N ARG A 121 -12.67 9.57 9.79
CA ARG A 121 -12.62 10.00 8.40
C ARG A 121 -13.64 11.11 8.14
N ARG A 122 -13.30 12.06 7.27
CA ARG A 122 -13.94 13.38 7.00
C ARG A 122 -15.44 13.55 7.32
N ASN A 123 -16.27 12.52 7.10
CA ASN A 123 -17.72 12.56 7.35
C ASN A 123 -18.22 11.29 8.04
N PHE A 124 -17.31 10.46 8.55
CA PHE A 124 -17.65 9.18 9.15
C PHE A 124 -16.96 9.06 10.51
N HIS A 125 -17.76 8.90 11.55
CA HIS A 125 -17.24 8.66 12.90
C HIS A 125 -17.70 7.28 13.34
N THR A 126 -16.81 6.30 13.28
CA THR A 126 -17.07 4.97 13.82
C THR A 126 -16.25 4.78 15.09
N SER A 127 -16.88 4.29 16.13
CA SER A 127 -16.19 3.90 17.38
C SER A 127 -16.54 2.45 17.69
N ILE A 128 -15.51 1.64 17.91
CA ILE A 128 -15.66 0.26 18.35
C ILE A 128 -14.93 0.10 19.68
N ALA A 129 -15.51 -0.69 20.60
CA ALA A 129 -14.91 -1.03 21.86
C ALA A 129 -15.09 -2.51 22.17
N VAL A 130 -14.13 -3.10 22.86
CA VAL A 130 -14.19 -4.45 23.42
C VAL A 130 -14.90 -4.38 24.78
N PRO A 131 -15.72 -5.37 25.19
CA PRO A 131 -16.34 -5.44 26.50
C PRO A 131 -15.33 -5.31 27.64
N ALA A 132 -15.76 -4.72 28.75
CA ALA A 132 -14.88 -4.39 29.88
C ALA A 132 -14.38 -5.64 30.63
N ASP A 133 -15.15 -6.70 30.61
CA ASP A 133 -14.90 -7.99 31.27
C ASP A 133 -13.95 -8.91 30.49
N VAL A 134 -13.57 -8.54 29.27
CA VAL A 134 -12.64 -9.31 28.45
C VAL A 134 -11.23 -8.72 28.57
N PRO A 135 -10.16 -9.56 28.68
CA PRO A 135 -8.78 -9.09 28.59
C PRO A 135 -8.54 -8.33 27.28
N ALA A 136 -7.90 -7.18 27.37
CA ALA A 136 -7.65 -6.35 26.18
C ALA A 136 -6.24 -6.52 25.63
N ILE A 137 -6.15 -6.59 24.30
CA ILE A 137 -4.90 -6.43 23.58
C ILE A 137 -4.50 -4.95 23.62
N SER A 138 -3.21 -4.68 23.89
CA SER A 138 -2.59 -3.36 23.71
C SER A 138 -1.32 -3.57 22.87
N TYR A 139 -1.33 -3.11 21.63
CA TYR A 139 -0.24 -3.31 20.68
C TYR A 139 -0.14 -2.12 19.73
N GLN A 140 1.09 -1.69 19.47
CA GLN A 140 1.38 -0.66 18.51
C GLN A 140 2.61 -1.05 17.70
N ARG A 141 2.54 -0.89 16.38
CA ARG A 141 3.69 -1.06 15.48
C ARG A 141 3.67 0.02 14.40
N VAL A 142 4.83 0.58 14.17
CA VAL A 142 5.09 1.49 13.05
C VAL A 142 6.19 0.86 12.20
N LEU A 143 5.93 0.68 10.92
CA LEU A 143 6.90 0.26 9.92
C LEU A 143 7.19 1.47 9.03
N GLN A 144 8.48 1.72 8.76
CA GLN A 144 8.93 2.72 7.80
C GLN A 144 10.04 2.06 7.00
N GLU A 145 9.78 1.77 5.75
CA GLU A 145 10.72 1.02 4.93
C GLU A 145 10.59 1.35 3.44
N SER A 146 11.68 1.10 2.72
CA SER A 146 11.70 1.09 1.27
C SER A 146 11.57 -0.35 0.80
N VAL A 147 10.45 -0.69 0.16
CA VAL A 147 10.10 -2.04 -0.24
C VAL A 147 10.24 -2.20 -1.74
N SER A 148 11.07 -3.15 -2.18
CA SER A 148 11.14 -3.55 -3.58
C SER A 148 10.10 -4.61 -3.87
N LEU A 149 9.23 -4.35 -4.85
CA LEU A 149 8.14 -5.20 -5.29
C LEU A 149 8.35 -5.64 -6.74
N PRO A 150 8.98 -6.80 -6.99
CA PRO A 150 8.95 -7.40 -8.30
C PRO A 150 7.51 -7.67 -8.73
N TYR A 151 7.18 -7.43 -10.00
CA TYR A 151 5.81 -7.61 -10.49
C TYR A 151 5.30 -9.04 -10.24
N GLY A 152 4.07 -9.15 -9.73
CA GLY A 152 3.42 -10.41 -9.39
C GLY A 152 3.95 -11.11 -8.13
N LYS A 153 4.93 -10.53 -7.41
CA LYS A 153 5.44 -11.09 -6.16
C LYS A 153 4.84 -10.39 -4.96
N VAL A 154 4.39 -11.20 -4.00
CA VAL A 154 3.80 -10.71 -2.75
C VAL A 154 4.92 -10.45 -1.75
N TYR A 155 4.96 -9.23 -1.23
CA TYR A 155 5.70 -8.89 -0.03
C TYR A 155 4.76 -9.03 1.17
N ARG A 156 5.22 -9.73 2.22
CA ARG A 156 4.42 -10.06 3.39
C ARG A 156 5.11 -9.60 4.68
N VAL A 157 4.33 -9.01 5.56
CA VAL A 157 4.75 -8.63 6.91
C VAL A 157 3.82 -9.32 7.92
N ASP A 158 4.37 -10.21 8.71
CA ASP A 158 3.66 -10.82 9.84
C ASP A 158 3.88 -9.97 11.09
N MET A 159 2.83 -9.75 11.85
CA MET A 159 2.79 -8.97 13.07
C MET A 159 2.24 -9.81 14.20
N ASP A 160 2.32 -9.29 15.42
CA ASP A 160 1.78 -9.98 16.59
C ASP A 160 0.27 -10.20 16.46
N TYR A 161 -0.24 -11.12 17.24
CA TYR A 161 -1.67 -11.47 17.31
C TYR A 161 -2.27 -11.99 16.00
N GLY A 162 -1.43 -12.54 15.10
CA GLY A 162 -1.87 -13.10 13.82
C GLY A 162 -2.30 -12.07 12.78
N ILE A 163 -1.97 -10.80 12.98
CA ILE A 163 -2.19 -9.74 11.99
C ILE A 163 -1.15 -9.90 10.89
N THR A 164 -1.58 -9.89 9.64
CA THR A 164 -0.68 -9.98 8.48
C THR A 164 -1.02 -8.89 7.47
N TYR A 165 0.01 -8.21 6.98
CA TYR A 165 -0.10 -7.30 5.84
C TYR A 165 0.59 -7.89 4.62
N GLN A 166 -0.05 -7.78 3.46
CA GLN A 166 0.50 -8.21 2.18
C GLN A 166 0.37 -7.10 1.16
N ILE A 167 1.38 -6.93 0.31
CA ILE A 167 1.38 -5.96 -0.77
C ILE A 167 2.07 -6.56 -2.00
N CYS A 168 1.57 -6.23 -3.18
CA CYS A 168 2.09 -6.70 -4.44
C CYS A 168 1.83 -5.67 -5.54
N ALA A 169 2.77 -5.48 -6.44
CA ALA A 169 2.60 -4.69 -7.64
C ALA A 169 2.34 -5.58 -8.85
N GLN A 170 1.37 -5.22 -9.69
CA GLN A 170 1.09 -5.89 -10.95
C GLN A 170 0.95 -4.89 -12.09
N ARG A 171 1.43 -5.26 -13.27
CA ARG A 171 1.15 -4.50 -14.49
C ARG A 171 -0.22 -4.88 -15.04
N VAL A 172 -0.90 -3.90 -15.61
CA VAL A 172 -2.21 -4.06 -16.23
C VAL A 172 -2.15 -3.48 -17.63
N ASP A 173 -2.66 -4.20 -18.62
CA ASP A 173 -2.70 -3.75 -20.00
C ASP A 173 -3.84 -2.75 -20.27
N SER A 174 -3.88 -2.19 -21.47
CA SER A 174 -4.91 -1.22 -21.86
C SER A 174 -6.34 -1.81 -21.91
N ALA A 175 -6.47 -3.13 -21.86
CA ALA A 175 -7.77 -3.83 -21.77
C ALA A 175 -8.15 -4.16 -20.31
N GLY A 176 -7.38 -3.72 -19.33
CA GLY A 176 -7.64 -3.96 -17.90
C GLY A 176 -7.22 -5.35 -17.40
N ARG A 177 -6.44 -6.11 -18.18
CA ARG A 177 -5.98 -7.45 -17.82
C ARG A 177 -4.65 -7.40 -17.12
N ALA A 178 -4.52 -8.12 -15.99
CA ALA A 178 -3.26 -8.26 -15.29
C ALA A 178 -2.25 -9.05 -16.15
N VAL A 179 -1.08 -8.48 -16.36
CA VAL A 179 0.07 -9.10 -17.04
C VAL A 179 0.84 -9.97 -16.05
N ASP A 180 1.06 -9.44 -14.85
CA ASP A 180 1.73 -10.14 -13.76
C ASP A 180 0.76 -10.16 -12.56
N LYS A 181 -0.01 -11.23 -12.44
CA LYS A 181 -1.07 -11.31 -11.44
C LYS A 181 -0.51 -11.44 -10.03
N CYS A 182 -0.98 -10.60 -9.12
CA CYS A 182 -0.75 -10.73 -7.69
C CYS A 182 -1.57 -11.87 -7.10
N ASP A 183 -0.91 -12.83 -6.45
CA ASP A 183 -1.55 -13.94 -5.75
C ASP A 183 -1.81 -13.56 -4.28
N ILE A 184 -2.66 -12.57 -4.06
CA ILE A 184 -3.19 -12.19 -2.75
C ILE A 184 -4.61 -12.74 -2.66
N PRO A 185 -4.89 -13.69 -1.74
CA PRO A 185 -6.20 -14.33 -1.64
C PRO A 185 -7.31 -13.32 -1.34
N TYR A 186 -8.48 -13.57 -1.87
CA TYR A 186 -9.72 -12.98 -1.40
C TYR A 186 -10.14 -13.73 -0.12
N ILE A 187 -10.47 -12.99 0.91
CA ILE A 187 -10.89 -13.50 2.21
C ILE A 187 -12.39 -13.29 2.34
#